data_29b9b727ec44539f07a35f773fe93cb7
#
_entry.id   29b9b727ec44539f07a35f773fe93cb7
#
_cell.length_a   1.000
_cell.length_b   1.000
_cell.length_c   1.000
_cell.angle_alpha   90.00
_cell.angle_beta   90.00
_cell.angle_gamma   90.00
#
_symmetry.space_group_name_H-M   'P 1'
#
loop_
_entity.id
_entity.type
_entity.pdbx_description
1 polymer ?
#
loop_
_entity_poly.entity_id
_entity_poly.type
_entity_poly.pdbx_seq_one_letter_code
_entity_poly.pdbx_strand_id
1 'polypeptide(L)'
;MQKLIDNITDGEGVMGMNILAEELAKWFEEVPAMEFYREVFPEGELDGADELTPGRYTGIAVEITNERRNGKQVIRRYTVTDDLDEIDRLQYSDNFCILAPISYAGKSRISRNARFLYAFVVELDNLIVNKKKEQIGLKSLISQWSNRVHWIPRPTYLVASGTGVHLYYLMEKPVPLFGNVAKELAAYKRELTEKIWNRHVTWSCTKETIQQESVFQAFRMVGTITKLGDRVQAFRTGDRVSLDDLNKYVSADRQVTEVYKSCLTRAEAKEKYPEWYEKRVVHKEPKGHWICKRDLYDWWKRKIRAEAVVGHRYYCLMML
;
A
#
# COMPACT_ATOMS: atom_id res chain seq x y z
N MET A 1 -9.24 14.92 -26.70
CA MET A 1 -9.94 14.36 -25.53
C MET A 1 -11.45 14.59 -25.57
N GLN A 2 -11.98 15.66 -26.19
CA GLN A 2 -13.42 15.94 -26.30
C GLN A 2 -14.14 15.02 -27.30
N LYS A 3 -13.47 14.52 -28.34
CA LYS A 3 -14.10 13.65 -29.39
C LYS A 3 -14.29 12.16 -29.00
N LEU A 4 -13.80 11.74 -27.81
CA LEU A 4 -14.00 10.36 -27.29
C LEU A 4 -15.20 10.27 -26.34
N ILE A 5 -15.75 11.41 -25.91
CA ILE A 5 -16.85 11.48 -24.94
C ILE A 5 -18.21 11.52 -25.63
N ASP A 6 -18.27 11.98 -26.90
CA ASP A 6 -19.54 12.19 -27.60
C ASP A 6 -20.15 10.96 -28.30
N ASN A 7 -19.53 9.77 -28.15
CA ASN A 7 -20.03 8.51 -28.73
C ASN A 7 -20.62 7.50 -27.70
N ILE A 8 -20.97 7.94 -26.49
CA ILE A 8 -21.54 7.06 -25.44
C ILE A 8 -22.93 7.53 -24.97
N THR A 9 -23.64 8.25 -25.78
CA THR A 9 -25.05 8.59 -25.50
C THR A 9 -25.92 8.09 -26.63
N ASP A 10 -26.27 6.82 -26.59
CA ASP A 10 -27.55 6.22 -27.05
C ASP A 10 -27.45 4.70 -26.94
N GLY A 11 -27.96 4.15 -25.85
CA GLY A 11 -28.05 2.70 -25.65
C GLY A 11 -28.55 2.38 -24.25
N GLU A 12 -29.77 1.88 -24.17
CA GLU A 12 -30.45 1.38 -22.99
C GLU A 12 -29.52 0.63 -22.02
N GLY A 13 -29.70 0.86 -20.71
CA GLY A 13 -28.86 0.38 -19.60
C GLY A 13 -28.61 -1.13 -19.56
N VAL A 14 -27.68 -1.55 -20.37
CA VAL A 14 -26.96 -2.80 -20.13
C VAL A 14 -25.92 -2.44 -19.06
N MET A 15 -26.07 -2.95 -17.83
CA MET A 15 -25.00 -2.97 -16.82
C MET A 15 -23.73 -3.42 -17.55
N GLY A 16 -22.74 -2.51 -17.66
CA GLY A 16 -21.49 -2.82 -18.36
C GLY A 16 -20.80 -3.95 -17.65
N MET A 17 -20.76 -5.12 -18.28
CA MET A 17 -20.10 -6.30 -17.72
C MET A 17 -18.59 -6.08 -17.73
N ASN A 18 -17.93 -6.28 -16.57
CA ASN A 18 -16.48 -6.20 -16.48
C ASN A 18 -15.83 -7.36 -17.23
N ILE A 19 -15.50 -7.14 -18.50
CA ILE A 19 -14.95 -8.17 -19.40
C ILE A 19 -13.69 -8.82 -18.81
N LEU A 20 -12.89 -8.07 -18.04
CA LEU A 20 -11.71 -8.61 -17.37
C LEU A 20 -12.12 -9.56 -16.24
N ALA A 21 -13.13 -9.22 -15.46
CA ALA A 21 -13.64 -10.09 -14.40
C ALA A 21 -14.22 -11.39 -14.98
N GLU A 22 -15.00 -11.31 -16.05
CA GLU A 22 -15.51 -12.50 -16.74
C GLU A 22 -14.40 -13.41 -17.27
N GLU A 23 -13.35 -12.82 -17.82
CA GLU A 23 -12.22 -13.62 -18.30
C GLU A 23 -11.48 -14.27 -17.12
N LEU A 24 -11.28 -13.54 -16.00
CA LEU A 24 -10.64 -14.07 -14.80
C LEU A 24 -11.44 -15.18 -14.15
N ALA A 25 -12.78 -15.07 -14.11
CA ALA A 25 -13.68 -16.08 -13.55
C ALA A 25 -13.60 -17.45 -14.27
N LYS A 26 -13.07 -17.49 -15.49
CA LYS A 26 -12.81 -18.74 -16.21
C LYS A 26 -11.62 -19.53 -15.66
N TRP A 27 -10.70 -18.85 -14.93
CA TRP A 27 -9.42 -19.40 -14.50
C TRP A 27 -9.28 -19.46 -13.00
N PHE A 28 -9.95 -18.57 -12.28
CA PHE A 28 -9.74 -18.33 -10.87
C PHE A 28 -11.06 -18.16 -10.12
N GLU A 29 -11.05 -18.49 -8.85
CA GLU A 29 -12.15 -18.29 -7.94
C GLU A 29 -12.29 -16.81 -7.56
N GLU A 30 -13.50 -16.28 -7.69
CA GLU A 30 -13.83 -14.95 -7.16
C GLU A 30 -13.95 -15.04 -5.64
N VAL A 31 -13.37 -14.04 -4.96
CA VAL A 31 -13.36 -13.95 -3.51
C VAL A 31 -14.15 -12.72 -3.05
N PRO A 32 -15.09 -12.88 -2.10
CA PRO A 32 -15.85 -11.78 -1.54
C PRO A 32 -14.94 -10.67 -0.97
N ALA A 33 -15.37 -9.41 -1.08
CA ALA A 33 -14.56 -8.25 -0.66
C ALA A 33 -14.10 -8.36 0.80
N MET A 34 -14.95 -8.79 1.72
CA MET A 34 -14.60 -8.92 3.14
C MET A 34 -13.56 -10.02 3.38
N GLU A 35 -13.64 -11.15 2.68
CA GLU A 35 -12.63 -12.20 2.75
C GLU A 35 -11.29 -11.71 2.18
N PHE A 36 -11.31 -11.05 1.02
CA PHE A 36 -10.12 -10.44 0.44
C PHE A 36 -9.45 -9.47 1.41
N TYR A 37 -10.20 -8.57 2.05
CA TYR A 37 -9.62 -7.60 2.99
C TYR A 37 -9.18 -8.23 4.31
N ARG A 38 -9.81 -9.29 4.78
CA ARG A 38 -9.34 -10.05 5.94
C ARG A 38 -8.02 -10.76 5.64
N GLU A 39 -7.79 -11.15 4.39
CA GLU A 39 -6.47 -11.65 4.00
C GLU A 39 -5.44 -10.55 3.81
N VAL A 40 -5.81 -9.38 3.29
CA VAL A 40 -4.91 -8.22 3.23
C VAL A 40 -4.50 -7.79 4.64
N PHE A 41 -5.46 -7.73 5.56
CA PHE A 41 -5.26 -7.36 6.96
C PHE A 41 -5.65 -8.53 7.87
N PRO A 42 -4.71 -9.43 8.20
CA PRO A 42 -4.98 -10.52 9.12
C PRO A 42 -5.49 -10.02 10.48
N GLU A 43 -6.22 -10.87 11.18
CA GLU A 43 -6.79 -10.55 12.50
C GLU A 43 -5.71 -10.10 13.49
N GLY A 44 -5.98 -9.01 14.20
CA GLY A 44 -5.06 -8.40 15.16
C GLY A 44 -4.05 -7.40 14.56
N GLU A 45 -3.91 -7.33 13.24
CA GLU A 45 -2.95 -6.42 12.58
C GLU A 45 -3.40 -4.96 12.60
N LEU A 46 -4.69 -4.70 12.56
CA LEU A 46 -5.29 -3.37 12.68
C LEU A 46 -5.89 -3.13 14.06
N ASP A 47 -5.27 -3.64 15.09
CA ASP A 47 -5.71 -3.55 16.49
C ASP A 47 -5.69 -2.11 17.01
N GLY A 48 -6.60 -1.29 16.53
CA GLY A 48 -6.52 0.12 16.72
C GLY A 48 -7.81 0.86 16.99
N ALA A 49 -8.82 0.19 17.50
CA ALA A 49 -10.10 0.82 17.83
C ALA A 49 -9.95 2.01 18.80
N ASP A 50 -8.89 2.01 19.64
CA ASP A 50 -8.58 3.12 20.52
C ASP A 50 -7.40 3.95 19.99
N GLU A 51 -7.72 5.04 19.30
CA GLU A 51 -6.76 5.96 18.71
C GLU A 51 -5.83 6.65 19.72
N LEU A 52 -6.17 6.60 20.98
CA LEU A 52 -5.39 7.20 22.07
C LEU A 52 -4.32 6.25 22.62
N THR A 53 -4.41 4.97 22.27
CA THR A 53 -3.44 3.99 22.76
C THR A 53 -2.19 3.99 21.86
N PRO A 54 -1.03 4.38 22.38
CA PRO A 54 0.21 4.36 21.63
C PRO A 54 0.60 2.97 21.13
N GLY A 55 1.07 2.88 19.89
CA GLY A 55 1.54 1.63 19.27
C GLY A 55 0.48 0.86 18.49
N ARG A 56 -0.75 1.34 18.45
CA ARG A 56 -1.83 0.79 17.62
C ARG A 56 -1.84 1.45 16.25
N TYR A 57 -2.15 0.67 15.21
CA TYR A 57 -2.09 1.12 13.83
C TYR A 57 -3.35 0.72 13.09
N THR A 58 -3.83 1.59 12.22
CA THR A 58 -5.10 1.41 11.50
C THR A 58 -4.91 1.55 10.00
N GLY A 59 -5.78 0.94 9.22
CA GLY A 59 -5.92 1.27 7.79
C GLY A 59 -6.58 2.64 7.62
N ILE A 60 -6.44 3.23 6.42
CA ILE A 60 -7.12 4.49 6.08
C ILE A 60 -7.75 4.33 4.69
N ALA A 61 -9.08 4.23 4.66
CA ALA A 61 -9.86 4.29 3.44
C ALA A 61 -10.19 5.75 3.08
N VAL A 62 -10.29 6.02 1.79
CA VAL A 62 -10.63 7.35 1.27
C VAL A 62 -11.76 7.20 0.27
N GLU A 63 -12.84 7.91 0.50
CA GLU A 63 -13.99 8.03 -0.39
C GLU A 63 -13.99 9.42 -1.05
N ILE A 64 -14.01 9.45 -2.36
CA ILE A 64 -14.13 10.67 -3.16
C ILE A 64 -15.56 10.71 -3.67
N THR A 65 -16.37 11.57 -3.06
CA THR A 65 -17.79 11.65 -3.36
C THR A 65 -18.08 12.46 -4.62
N ASN A 66 -19.27 12.26 -5.20
CA ASN A 66 -19.75 13.09 -6.29
C ASN A 66 -20.23 14.49 -5.81
N GLU A 67 -20.35 14.70 -4.49
CA GLU A 67 -20.68 15.99 -3.90
C GLU A 67 -19.57 17.01 -4.14
N ARG A 68 -19.98 18.27 -4.37
CA ARG A 68 -19.04 19.39 -4.50
C ARG A 68 -19.35 20.48 -3.50
N ARG A 69 -18.31 20.94 -2.79
CA ARG A 69 -18.37 22.15 -1.95
C ARG A 69 -17.39 23.17 -2.49
N ASN A 70 -17.84 24.37 -2.75
CA ASN A 70 -17.02 25.45 -3.33
C ASN A 70 -16.26 25.00 -4.58
N GLY A 71 -16.93 24.27 -5.49
CA GLY A 71 -16.34 23.73 -6.73
C GLY A 71 -15.39 22.54 -6.58
N LYS A 72 -15.02 22.14 -5.36
CA LYS A 72 -14.13 21.00 -5.09
C LYS A 72 -14.93 19.76 -4.67
N GLN A 73 -14.49 18.59 -5.10
CA GLN A 73 -15.07 17.31 -4.63
C GLN A 73 -14.86 17.15 -3.13
N VAL A 74 -15.86 16.60 -2.44
CA VAL A 74 -15.78 16.25 -1.04
C VAL A 74 -15.03 14.93 -0.90
N ILE A 75 -13.97 14.94 -0.10
CA ILE A 75 -13.15 13.77 0.19
C ILE A 75 -13.36 13.41 1.67
N ARG A 76 -13.80 12.18 1.90
CA ARG A 76 -13.98 11.62 3.25
C ARG A 76 -12.88 10.60 3.53
N ARG A 77 -12.42 10.56 4.76
CA ARG A 77 -11.42 9.59 5.24
C ARG A 77 -12.01 8.80 6.39
N TYR A 78 -11.80 7.50 6.33
CA TYR A 78 -12.30 6.56 7.33
C TYR A 78 -11.14 5.76 7.90
N THR A 79 -11.15 5.60 9.20
CA THR A 79 -10.19 4.77 9.92
C THR A 79 -10.68 3.33 9.87
N VAL A 80 -9.89 2.45 9.28
CA VAL A 80 -10.18 1.02 9.21
C VAL A 80 -9.51 0.33 10.39
N THR A 81 -10.32 -0.26 11.25
CA THR A 81 -9.94 -1.03 12.44
C THR A 81 -10.05 -2.53 12.18
N ASP A 82 -9.68 -3.35 13.14
CA ASP A 82 -9.58 -4.79 12.95
C ASP A 82 -10.93 -5.50 12.72
N ASP A 83 -12.05 -4.86 13.12
CA ASP A 83 -13.41 -5.30 12.79
C ASP A 83 -13.76 -5.22 11.29
N LEU A 84 -13.04 -4.37 10.54
CA LEU A 84 -13.26 -4.04 9.14
C LEU A 84 -14.62 -3.42 8.80
N ASP A 85 -15.37 -2.92 9.79
CA ASP A 85 -16.73 -2.38 9.61
C ASP A 85 -16.80 -1.28 8.54
N GLU A 86 -15.79 -0.41 8.48
CA GLU A 86 -15.73 0.65 7.48
C GLU A 86 -15.52 0.10 6.06
N ILE A 87 -14.84 -1.03 5.90
CA ILE A 87 -14.70 -1.70 4.62
C ILE A 87 -16.03 -2.32 4.22
N ASP A 88 -16.71 -3.03 5.15
CA ASP A 88 -18.01 -3.62 4.89
C ASP A 88 -19.02 -2.57 4.43
N ARG A 89 -19.03 -1.43 5.06
CA ARG A 89 -19.87 -0.29 4.66
C ARG A 89 -19.49 0.28 3.30
N LEU A 90 -18.19 0.49 3.03
CA LEU A 90 -17.70 1.15 1.82
C LEU A 90 -17.76 0.27 0.57
N GLN A 91 -17.74 -1.07 0.70
CA GLN A 91 -17.82 -1.96 -0.47
C GLN A 91 -19.10 -1.78 -1.30
N TYR A 92 -20.16 -1.22 -0.69
CA TYR A 92 -21.42 -0.93 -1.37
C TYR A 92 -21.53 0.52 -1.85
N SER A 93 -20.49 1.34 -1.66
CA SER A 93 -20.51 2.75 -2.08
C SER A 93 -20.51 2.90 -3.59
N ASP A 94 -21.33 3.82 -4.09
CA ASP A 94 -21.34 4.26 -5.49
C ASP A 94 -20.27 5.33 -5.77
N ASN A 95 -19.49 5.71 -4.76
CA ASN A 95 -18.42 6.67 -4.88
C ASN A 95 -17.08 5.96 -5.18
N PHE A 96 -16.11 6.75 -5.62
CA PHE A 96 -14.76 6.26 -5.82
C PHE A 96 -14.05 6.05 -4.48
N CYS A 97 -13.84 4.80 -4.08
CA CYS A 97 -13.19 4.45 -2.83
C CYS A 97 -11.82 3.80 -3.09
N ILE A 98 -10.83 4.21 -2.31
CA ILE A 98 -9.46 3.68 -2.37
C ILE A 98 -8.94 3.32 -0.97
N LEU A 99 -8.15 2.25 -0.91
CA LEU A 99 -7.47 1.78 0.29
C LEU A 99 -6.05 1.33 -0.06
N ALA A 100 -5.08 1.71 0.76
CA ALA A 100 -3.72 1.17 0.66
C ALA A 100 -3.58 -0.06 1.56
N PRO A 101 -2.86 -1.11 1.14
CA PRO A 101 -2.58 -2.27 2.00
C PRO A 101 -1.49 -1.93 3.04
N ILE A 102 -1.72 -0.88 3.81
CA ILE A 102 -0.77 -0.27 4.74
C ILE A 102 -1.50 0.13 6.01
N SER A 103 -0.88 -0.11 7.17
CA SER A 103 -1.33 0.47 8.43
C SER A 103 -0.59 1.77 8.74
N TYR A 104 -1.28 2.68 9.46
CA TYR A 104 -0.79 4.01 9.77
C TYR A 104 -0.91 4.30 11.26
N ALA A 105 -0.01 5.11 11.81
CA ALA A 105 -0.17 5.72 13.12
C ALA A 105 -1.01 6.99 12.97
N GLY A 106 -2.22 6.98 13.52
CA GLY A 106 -3.18 8.10 13.46
C GLY A 106 -3.94 8.21 12.14
N LYS A 107 -4.72 9.25 12.00
CA LYS A 107 -5.73 9.44 10.95
C LYS A 107 -5.22 10.00 9.60
N SER A 108 -3.92 10.16 9.43
CA SER A 108 -3.37 10.80 8.23
C SER A 108 -2.57 9.82 7.38
N ARG A 109 -3.02 9.62 6.14
CA ARG A 109 -2.36 8.78 5.12
C ARG A 109 -1.18 9.51 4.49
N ILE A 110 -0.12 9.68 5.25
CA ILE A 110 1.16 10.22 4.78
C ILE A 110 2.29 9.24 5.07
N SER A 111 3.35 9.24 4.29
CA SER A 111 4.44 8.28 4.38
C SER A 111 5.09 8.19 5.77
N ARG A 112 5.27 9.32 6.46
CA ARG A 112 5.83 9.34 7.82
C ARG A 112 4.98 8.62 8.87
N ASN A 113 3.66 8.47 8.61
CA ASN A 113 2.71 7.79 9.50
C ASN A 113 2.55 6.32 9.14
N ALA A 114 3.01 5.88 7.98
CA ALA A 114 2.96 4.47 7.57
C ALA A 114 3.79 3.61 8.52
N ARG A 115 3.31 2.42 8.85
CA ARG A 115 3.93 1.49 9.81
C ARG A 115 4.25 0.14 9.20
N PHE A 116 3.27 -0.51 8.59
CA PHE A 116 3.46 -1.83 7.98
C PHE A 116 2.84 -1.88 6.59
N LEU A 117 3.53 -2.54 5.69
CA LEU A 117 3.05 -2.91 4.35
C LEU A 117 2.61 -4.37 4.39
N TYR A 118 1.36 -4.63 3.99
CA TYR A 118 0.77 -5.98 3.96
C TYR A 118 0.79 -6.60 2.57
N ALA A 119 0.85 -5.78 1.53
CA ALA A 119 0.97 -6.25 0.15
C ALA A 119 1.76 -5.28 -0.73
N PHE A 120 2.55 -5.81 -1.66
CA PHE A 120 2.94 -5.06 -2.84
C PHE A 120 1.81 -5.13 -3.86
N VAL A 121 1.49 -4.00 -4.47
CA VAL A 121 0.47 -3.94 -5.52
C VAL A 121 1.04 -3.27 -6.75
N VAL A 122 0.82 -3.87 -7.91
CA VAL A 122 1.16 -3.31 -9.22
C VAL A 122 -0.12 -3.20 -10.03
N GLU A 123 -0.43 -2.01 -10.51
CA GLU A 123 -1.55 -1.76 -11.41
C GLU A 123 -1.09 -1.92 -12.86
N LEU A 124 -1.85 -2.61 -13.67
CA LEU A 124 -1.64 -2.75 -15.10
C LEU A 124 -2.83 -2.21 -15.86
N ASP A 125 -2.61 -1.10 -16.54
CA ASP A 125 -3.55 -0.52 -17.48
C ASP A 125 -3.21 -0.91 -18.94
N ASN A 126 -4.16 -0.68 -19.82
CA ASN A 126 -3.97 -0.85 -21.27
C ASN A 126 -3.56 -2.29 -21.68
N LEU A 127 -4.20 -3.29 -21.08
CA LEU A 127 -4.01 -4.68 -21.47
C LEU A 127 -4.33 -4.88 -22.96
N ILE A 128 -3.55 -5.72 -23.63
CA ILE A 128 -3.71 -5.99 -25.05
C ILE A 128 -5.02 -6.74 -25.30
N VAL A 129 -5.87 -6.14 -26.16
CA VAL A 129 -7.10 -6.72 -26.64
C VAL A 129 -7.01 -6.85 -28.17
N ASN A 130 -7.40 -7.99 -28.70
CA ASN A 130 -7.40 -8.19 -30.15
C ASN A 130 -8.68 -7.60 -30.80
N LYS A 131 -8.76 -7.66 -32.13
CA LYS A 131 -9.91 -7.19 -32.90
C LYS A 131 -11.24 -7.89 -32.55
N LYS A 132 -11.18 -9.12 -31.97
CA LYS A 132 -12.35 -9.89 -31.49
C LYS A 132 -12.68 -9.61 -30.03
N LYS A 133 -12.10 -8.58 -29.42
CA LYS A 133 -12.22 -8.23 -27.99
C LYS A 133 -11.71 -9.32 -27.01
N GLU A 134 -10.88 -10.27 -27.48
CA GLU A 134 -10.27 -11.26 -26.60
C GLU A 134 -9.13 -10.63 -25.80
N GLN A 135 -9.04 -10.96 -24.51
CA GLN A 135 -8.09 -10.41 -23.54
C GLN A 135 -6.71 -11.08 -23.67
N ILE A 136 -6.01 -10.80 -24.75
CA ILE A 136 -4.70 -11.39 -25.09
C ILE A 136 -3.65 -11.00 -24.03
N GLY A 137 -3.63 -9.75 -23.60
CA GLY A 137 -2.70 -9.27 -22.58
C GLY A 137 -2.88 -9.98 -21.26
N LEU A 138 -4.13 -10.19 -20.82
CA LEU A 138 -4.44 -10.93 -19.59
C LEU A 138 -4.00 -12.39 -19.69
N LYS A 139 -4.27 -13.06 -20.81
CA LYS A 139 -3.83 -14.44 -21.05
C LYS A 139 -2.30 -14.55 -21.06
N SER A 140 -1.64 -13.59 -21.69
CA SER A 140 -0.18 -13.49 -21.69
C SER A 140 0.37 -13.27 -20.27
N LEU A 141 -0.24 -12.39 -19.49
CA LEU A 141 0.11 -12.17 -18.09
C LEU A 141 0.04 -13.48 -17.29
N ILE A 142 -1.09 -14.17 -17.34
CA ILE A 142 -1.30 -15.45 -16.63
C ILE A 142 -0.26 -16.48 -17.07
N SER A 143 0.05 -16.59 -18.36
CA SER A 143 1.02 -17.54 -18.88
C SER A 143 2.44 -17.33 -18.34
N GLN A 144 2.81 -16.10 -17.95
CA GLN A 144 4.16 -15.76 -17.47
C GLN A 144 4.49 -16.34 -16.08
N TRP A 145 3.50 -16.71 -15.27
CA TRP A 145 3.73 -17.42 -14.02
C TRP A 145 3.17 -18.85 -14.00
N SER A 146 2.40 -19.24 -15.02
CA SER A 146 1.81 -20.59 -15.08
C SER A 146 2.73 -21.61 -15.75
N ASN A 147 3.79 -21.17 -16.41
CA ASN A 147 4.77 -22.01 -17.08
C ASN A 147 5.85 -22.51 -16.09
N ARG A 148 6.66 -23.49 -16.54
CA ARG A 148 7.77 -24.03 -15.73
C ARG A 148 8.80 -22.97 -15.31
N VAL A 149 9.00 -21.95 -16.14
CA VAL A 149 9.84 -20.79 -15.83
C VAL A 149 8.92 -19.61 -15.53
N HIS A 150 8.93 -19.16 -14.30
CA HIS A 150 8.18 -18.00 -13.88
C HIS A 150 8.95 -16.72 -14.23
N TRP A 151 8.52 -16.02 -15.28
CA TRP A 151 9.14 -14.77 -15.72
C TRP A 151 8.83 -13.59 -14.77
N ILE A 152 7.66 -13.64 -14.15
CA ILE A 152 7.21 -12.67 -13.14
C ILE A 152 6.70 -13.45 -11.92
N PRO A 153 6.69 -12.85 -10.72
CA PRO A 153 6.12 -13.52 -9.56
C PRO A 153 4.60 -13.72 -9.76
N ARG A 154 4.11 -14.86 -9.28
CA ARG A 154 2.67 -15.12 -9.26
C ARG A 154 2.03 -14.27 -8.17
N PRO A 155 1.02 -13.44 -8.48
CA PRO A 155 0.32 -12.67 -7.46
C PRO A 155 -0.57 -13.57 -6.60
N THR A 156 -0.85 -13.12 -5.38
CA THR A 156 -1.85 -13.78 -4.51
C THR A 156 -3.25 -13.55 -5.06
N TYR A 157 -3.50 -12.32 -5.52
CA TYR A 157 -4.78 -11.93 -6.12
C TYR A 157 -4.59 -11.11 -7.39
N LEU A 158 -5.51 -11.30 -8.34
CA LEU A 158 -5.80 -10.34 -9.39
C LEU A 158 -7.10 -9.62 -9.06
N VAL A 159 -7.08 -8.30 -9.12
CA VAL A 159 -8.27 -7.46 -8.90
C VAL A 159 -8.64 -6.77 -10.20
N ALA A 160 -9.82 -7.08 -10.73
CA ALA A 160 -10.37 -6.41 -11.90
C ALA A 160 -10.97 -5.06 -11.49
N SER A 161 -10.25 -3.97 -11.77
CA SER A 161 -10.61 -2.61 -11.33
C SER A 161 -11.43 -1.82 -12.37
N GLY A 162 -11.90 -2.49 -13.42
CA GLY A 162 -12.61 -1.93 -14.57
C GLY A 162 -11.83 -2.14 -15.86
N THR A 163 -11.04 -1.16 -16.29
CA THR A 163 -10.24 -1.23 -17.53
C THR A 163 -8.87 -1.86 -17.36
N GLY A 164 -8.42 -2.06 -16.12
CA GLY A 164 -7.13 -2.64 -15.75
C GLY A 164 -7.23 -3.70 -14.68
N VAL A 165 -6.09 -4.26 -14.31
CA VAL A 165 -5.97 -5.23 -13.22
C VAL A 165 -4.91 -4.77 -12.22
N HIS A 166 -5.18 -5.02 -10.93
CA HIS A 166 -4.18 -4.86 -9.89
C HIS A 166 -3.66 -6.23 -9.48
N LEU A 167 -2.34 -6.41 -9.48
CA LEU A 167 -1.67 -7.59 -9.00
C LEU A 167 -1.33 -7.38 -7.52
N TYR A 168 -1.97 -8.12 -6.64
CA TYR A 168 -1.70 -8.09 -5.20
C TYR A 168 -0.76 -9.22 -4.81
N TYR A 169 0.37 -8.88 -4.25
CA TYR A 169 1.35 -9.80 -3.65
C TYR A 169 1.23 -9.66 -2.13
N LEU A 170 0.38 -10.47 -1.50
CA LEU A 170 0.20 -10.43 -0.05
C LEU A 170 1.44 -10.98 0.64
N MET A 171 1.96 -10.22 1.59
CA MET A 171 3.14 -10.62 2.34
C MET A 171 2.80 -11.69 3.39
N GLU A 172 3.66 -12.72 3.52
CA GLU A 172 3.55 -13.70 4.62
C GLU A 172 3.69 -13.02 5.99
N LYS A 173 4.55 -12.02 6.07
CA LYS A 173 4.76 -11.18 7.25
C LYS A 173 4.71 -9.72 6.85
N PRO A 174 3.97 -8.88 7.58
CA PRO A 174 3.93 -7.45 7.28
C PRO A 174 5.33 -6.83 7.32
N VAL A 175 5.63 -6.00 6.33
CA VAL A 175 6.96 -5.37 6.20
C VAL A 175 6.96 -4.02 6.93
N PRO A 176 7.82 -3.82 7.94
CA PRO A 176 7.88 -2.55 8.67
C PRO A 176 8.41 -1.42 7.79
N LEU A 177 7.68 -0.30 7.75
CA LEU A 177 7.98 0.86 6.90
C LEU A 177 8.83 1.91 7.63
N PHE A 178 10.01 1.52 8.14
CA PHE A 178 10.99 2.50 8.61
C PHE A 178 11.48 3.37 7.43
N GLY A 179 11.88 4.60 7.71
CA GLY A 179 12.20 5.56 6.65
C GLY A 179 13.30 5.12 5.67
N ASN A 180 14.32 4.38 6.13
CA ASN A 180 15.35 3.76 5.30
C ASN A 180 14.79 2.58 4.49
N VAL A 181 14.03 1.69 5.13
CA VAL A 181 13.38 0.53 4.49
C VAL A 181 12.40 0.99 3.41
N ALA A 182 11.58 2.01 3.70
CA ALA A 182 10.64 2.57 2.74
C ALA A 182 11.31 3.11 1.46
N LYS A 183 12.53 3.67 1.55
CA LYS A 183 13.31 4.11 0.38
C LYS A 183 13.81 2.93 -0.46
N GLU A 184 14.28 1.87 0.18
CA GLU A 184 14.71 0.65 -0.52
C GLU A 184 13.53 -0.04 -1.19
N LEU A 185 12.39 -0.17 -0.48
CA LEU A 185 11.16 -0.72 -1.04
C LEU A 185 10.60 0.09 -2.22
N ALA A 186 10.81 1.42 -2.23
CA ALA A 186 10.39 2.25 -3.36
C ALA A 186 11.22 1.94 -4.63
N ALA A 187 12.53 1.77 -4.50
CA ALA A 187 13.40 1.39 -5.62
C ALA A 187 13.11 -0.05 -6.08
N TYR A 188 12.92 -0.94 -5.13
CA TYR A 188 12.52 -2.32 -5.35
C TYR A 188 11.20 -2.44 -6.12
N LYS A 189 10.14 -1.78 -5.64
CA LYS A 189 8.83 -1.78 -6.31
C LYS A 189 8.93 -1.26 -7.73
N ARG A 190 9.75 -0.24 -7.98
CA ARG A 190 9.94 0.31 -9.33
C ARG A 190 10.46 -0.75 -10.28
N GLU A 191 11.50 -1.49 -9.92
CA GLU A 191 12.07 -2.53 -10.75
C GLU A 191 11.08 -3.69 -10.96
N LEU A 192 10.39 -4.10 -9.90
CA LEU A 192 9.34 -5.12 -10.00
C LEU A 192 8.23 -4.69 -10.97
N THR A 193 7.80 -3.43 -10.90
CA THR A 193 6.80 -2.88 -11.82
C THR A 193 7.31 -2.89 -13.26
N GLU A 194 8.55 -2.47 -13.52
CA GLU A 194 9.17 -2.48 -14.84
C GLU A 194 9.28 -3.89 -15.45
N LYS A 195 9.45 -4.91 -14.61
CA LYS A 195 9.46 -6.29 -15.03
C LYS A 195 8.09 -6.82 -15.41
N ILE A 196 7.06 -6.44 -14.64
CA ILE A 196 5.67 -6.87 -14.87
C ILE A 196 5.07 -6.18 -16.08
N TRP A 197 5.34 -4.89 -16.27
CA TRP A 197 4.96 -4.14 -17.47
C TRP A 197 5.82 -4.56 -18.66
N ASN A 198 5.27 -5.39 -19.53
CA ASN A 198 5.99 -5.81 -20.72
C ASN A 198 5.08 -5.78 -21.97
N ARG A 199 5.71 -5.76 -23.15
CA ARG A 199 5.04 -5.62 -24.44
C ARG A 199 4.07 -6.76 -24.78
N HIS A 200 4.14 -7.88 -24.08
CA HIS A 200 3.25 -9.02 -24.30
C HIS A 200 1.94 -8.89 -23.50
N VAL A 201 1.93 -8.03 -22.49
CA VAL A 201 0.80 -7.82 -21.59
C VAL A 201 0.06 -6.52 -21.91
N THR A 202 0.82 -5.42 -22.10
CA THR A 202 0.26 -4.10 -22.35
C THR A 202 0.78 -3.53 -23.66
N TRP A 203 -0.03 -2.78 -24.37
CA TRP A 203 0.38 -2.11 -25.60
C TRP A 203 1.19 -0.82 -25.31
N SER A 204 1.18 -0.33 -24.07
CA SER A 204 1.97 0.82 -23.63
C SER A 204 2.95 0.39 -22.54
N CYS A 205 4.18 -0.01 -22.94
CA CYS A 205 5.19 -0.49 -21.99
C CYS A 205 6.55 0.22 -22.14
N THR A 206 6.57 1.43 -22.69
CA THR A 206 7.78 2.26 -22.72
C THR A 206 8.03 2.87 -21.33
N LYS A 207 9.28 3.27 -21.04
CA LYS A 207 9.62 3.90 -19.76
C LYS A 207 8.75 5.12 -19.42
N GLU A 208 8.25 5.82 -20.43
CA GLU A 208 7.40 6.99 -20.30
C GLU A 208 5.94 6.63 -19.99
N THR A 209 5.52 5.42 -20.30
CA THR A 209 4.12 4.95 -20.18
C THR A 209 3.90 4.02 -19.00
N ILE A 210 4.96 3.41 -18.44
CA ILE A 210 4.88 2.58 -17.24
C ILE A 210 4.48 3.47 -16.07
N GLN A 211 3.36 3.13 -15.42
CA GLN A 211 2.91 3.81 -14.22
C GLN A 211 3.74 3.34 -13.02
N GLN A 212 4.55 4.25 -12.51
CA GLN A 212 5.40 4.01 -11.33
C GLN A 212 4.68 4.49 -10.06
N GLU A 213 3.84 3.63 -9.49
CA GLU A 213 3.15 3.98 -8.27
C GLU A 213 4.08 3.92 -7.06
N SER A 214 3.84 4.83 -6.12
CA SER A 214 4.50 4.81 -4.81
C SER A 214 4.18 3.52 -4.05
N VAL A 215 5.09 3.09 -3.17
CA VAL A 215 4.80 2.03 -2.18
C VAL A 215 3.58 2.38 -1.32
N PHE A 216 3.33 3.67 -1.10
CA PHE A 216 2.20 4.18 -0.31
C PHE A 216 0.93 4.42 -1.14
N GLN A 217 0.90 3.98 -2.40
CA GLN A 217 -0.27 4.12 -3.26
C GLN A 217 -1.47 3.38 -2.68
N ALA A 218 -2.64 4.01 -2.79
CA ALA A 218 -3.91 3.35 -2.53
C ALA A 218 -4.56 2.95 -3.85
N PHE A 219 -5.27 1.84 -3.82
CA PHE A 219 -5.90 1.23 -4.97
C PHE A 219 -7.41 1.22 -4.78
N ARG A 220 -8.14 1.13 -5.88
CA ARG A 220 -9.59 1.04 -5.86
C ARG A 220 -10.03 -0.15 -5.01
N MET A 221 -11.00 0.09 -4.14
CA MET A 221 -11.48 -0.93 -3.19
C MET A 221 -12.31 -1.98 -3.92
N VAL A 222 -12.05 -3.25 -3.57
CA VAL A 222 -12.87 -4.40 -3.99
C VAL A 222 -14.30 -4.22 -3.47
N GLY A 223 -15.27 -4.58 -4.28
CA GLY A 223 -16.70 -4.42 -4.02
C GLY A 223 -17.28 -3.08 -4.48
N THR A 224 -16.47 -1.99 -4.57
CA THR A 224 -16.95 -0.67 -4.98
C THR A 224 -17.16 -0.58 -6.49
N ILE A 225 -17.92 0.43 -6.91
CA ILE A 225 -18.27 0.60 -8.32
C ILE A 225 -17.09 1.09 -9.16
N THR A 226 -16.94 0.56 -10.37
CA THR A 226 -15.95 1.02 -11.34
C THR A 226 -16.49 2.22 -12.14
N LYS A 227 -15.66 2.82 -13.00
CA LYS A 227 -16.10 3.85 -13.93
C LYS A 227 -17.07 3.33 -15.00
N LEU A 228 -17.12 2.00 -15.19
CA LEU A 228 -17.98 1.34 -16.18
C LEU A 228 -19.36 0.97 -15.60
N GLY A 229 -19.57 1.17 -14.28
CA GLY A 229 -20.81 0.87 -13.59
C GLY A 229 -20.90 -0.53 -12.97
N ASP A 230 -19.94 -1.40 -13.23
CA ASP A 230 -19.77 -2.72 -12.62
C ASP A 230 -18.96 -2.64 -11.30
N ARG A 231 -18.83 -3.74 -10.58
CA ARG A 231 -18.08 -3.78 -9.32
C ARG A 231 -16.66 -4.27 -9.52
N VAL A 232 -15.77 -3.79 -8.65
CA VAL A 232 -14.39 -4.26 -8.54
C VAL A 232 -14.40 -5.64 -7.90
N GLN A 233 -13.82 -6.64 -8.57
CA GLN A 233 -13.83 -8.04 -8.16
C GLN A 233 -12.41 -8.54 -7.94
N ALA A 234 -12.21 -9.35 -6.91
CA ALA A 234 -10.95 -9.99 -6.58
C ALA A 234 -10.98 -11.48 -6.89
N PHE A 235 -9.89 -11.98 -7.45
CA PHE A 235 -9.73 -13.38 -7.84
C PHE A 235 -8.48 -13.95 -7.19
N ARG A 236 -8.61 -15.08 -6.50
CA ARG A 236 -7.49 -15.79 -5.89
C ARG A 236 -6.65 -16.46 -6.97
N THR A 237 -5.37 -16.12 -7.03
CA THR A 237 -4.46 -16.65 -8.07
C THR A 237 -3.30 -17.43 -7.51
N GLY A 238 -2.86 -17.16 -6.29
CA GLY A 238 -1.70 -17.80 -5.67
C GLY A 238 -1.70 -17.68 -4.15
N ASP A 239 -0.59 -18.08 -3.55
CA ASP A 239 -0.34 -18.02 -2.11
C ASP A 239 0.26 -16.66 -1.72
N ARG A 240 0.39 -16.43 -0.41
CA ARG A 240 1.18 -15.32 0.13
C ARG A 240 2.65 -15.46 -0.28
N VAL A 241 3.35 -14.36 -0.34
CA VAL A 241 4.75 -14.31 -0.77
C VAL A 241 5.65 -13.72 0.32
N SER A 242 6.88 -14.19 0.39
CA SER A 242 7.94 -13.57 1.19
C SER A 242 8.69 -12.51 0.38
N LEU A 243 9.44 -11.63 1.06
CA LEU A 243 10.39 -10.74 0.36
C LEU A 243 11.45 -11.54 -0.40
N ASP A 244 11.89 -12.68 0.14
CA ASP A 244 12.88 -13.54 -0.51
C ASP A 244 12.35 -14.14 -1.82
N ASP A 245 11.05 -14.47 -1.88
CA ASP A 245 10.44 -14.93 -3.12
C ASP A 245 10.40 -13.83 -4.18
N LEU A 246 10.02 -12.63 -3.78
CA LEU A 246 9.97 -11.49 -4.67
C LEU A 246 11.39 -11.02 -5.07
N ASN A 247 12.39 -11.14 -4.19
CA ASN A 247 13.79 -10.81 -4.46
C ASN A 247 14.37 -11.58 -5.65
N LYS A 248 13.82 -12.75 -5.96
CA LYS A 248 14.23 -13.54 -7.15
C LYS A 248 13.95 -12.83 -8.49
N TYR A 249 13.13 -11.80 -8.47
CA TYR A 249 12.66 -11.08 -9.66
C TYR A 249 13.25 -9.68 -9.83
N VAL A 250 14.12 -9.26 -8.93
CA VAL A 250 14.82 -7.97 -8.99
C VAL A 250 16.33 -8.17 -8.97
N SER A 251 17.08 -7.18 -9.45
CA SER A 251 18.53 -7.21 -9.47
C SER A 251 19.13 -7.23 -8.06
N ALA A 252 20.31 -7.83 -7.90
CA ALA A 252 20.94 -8.04 -6.59
C ALA A 252 21.15 -6.74 -5.78
N ASP A 253 21.41 -5.63 -6.46
CA ASP A 253 21.58 -4.30 -5.86
C ASP A 253 20.25 -3.65 -5.41
N ARG A 254 19.12 -4.22 -5.80
CA ARG A 254 17.77 -3.78 -5.43
C ARG A 254 17.06 -4.72 -4.46
N GLN A 255 17.63 -5.87 -4.17
CA GLN A 255 17.05 -6.81 -3.22
C GLN A 255 16.98 -6.20 -1.81
N VAL A 256 15.87 -6.45 -1.14
CA VAL A 256 15.66 -6.04 0.26
C VAL A 256 15.78 -7.28 1.14
N THR A 257 16.91 -7.42 1.82
CA THR A 257 17.22 -8.56 2.69
C THR A 257 17.08 -8.25 4.17
N GLU A 258 17.19 -6.97 4.54
CA GLU A 258 17.06 -6.49 5.91
C GLU A 258 15.93 -5.48 6.01
N VAL A 259 14.86 -5.84 6.69
CA VAL A 259 13.69 -4.96 6.93
C VAL A 259 13.84 -4.08 8.17
N TYR A 260 14.90 -4.24 8.93
CA TYR A 260 15.26 -3.38 10.04
C TYR A 260 16.74 -3.02 9.96
N LYS A 261 17.02 -1.77 9.68
CA LYS A 261 18.37 -1.20 9.73
C LYS A 261 18.43 -0.12 10.79
N SER A 262 19.15 -0.39 11.87
CA SER A 262 19.60 0.67 12.77
C SER A 262 20.78 1.40 12.15
N CYS A 263 20.80 2.74 12.27
CA CYS A 263 21.96 3.52 11.88
C CYS A 263 23.19 3.25 12.76
N LEU A 264 22.97 2.56 13.89
CA LEU A 264 24.00 2.23 14.86
C LEU A 264 23.99 0.73 15.11
N THR A 265 25.17 0.14 15.17
CA THR A 265 25.35 -1.20 15.72
C THR A 265 25.01 -1.21 17.22
N ARG A 266 24.77 -2.38 17.80
CA ARG A 266 24.53 -2.50 19.25
C ARG A 266 25.70 -1.98 20.07
N ALA A 267 26.94 -2.18 19.60
CA ALA A 267 28.14 -1.70 20.26
C ALA A 267 28.20 -0.16 20.24
N GLU A 268 28.01 0.46 19.09
CA GLU A 268 27.94 1.92 18.94
C GLU A 268 26.77 2.54 19.73
N ALA A 269 25.62 1.85 19.77
CA ALA A 269 24.48 2.30 20.56
C ALA A 269 24.75 2.24 22.06
N LYS A 270 25.49 1.22 22.54
CA LYS A 270 25.92 1.09 23.93
C LYS A 270 26.89 2.22 24.32
N GLU A 271 27.84 2.51 23.46
CA GLU A 271 28.81 3.59 23.69
C GLU A 271 28.14 4.98 23.65
N LYS A 272 27.34 5.23 22.63
CA LYS A 272 26.72 6.55 22.39
C LYS A 272 25.52 6.86 23.29
N TYR A 273 24.77 5.81 23.66
CA TYR A 273 23.52 5.92 24.44
C TYR A 273 23.47 4.86 25.54
N PRO A 274 24.40 4.86 26.53
CA PRO A 274 24.51 3.79 27.53
C PRO A 274 23.22 3.62 28.36
N GLU A 275 22.59 4.72 28.80
CA GLU A 275 21.33 4.67 29.57
C GLU A 275 20.18 4.03 28.76
N TRP A 276 20.09 4.37 27.46
CA TRP A 276 19.10 3.76 26.57
C TRP A 276 19.37 2.26 26.40
N TYR A 277 20.65 1.90 26.20
CA TYR A 277 21.04 0.51 26.02
C TYR A 277 20.71 -0.32 27.26
N GLU A 278 21.03 0.18 28.43
CA GLU A 278 20.75 -0.47 29.71
C GLU A 278 19.24 -0.75 29.87
N LYS A 279 18.43 0.29 29.73
CA LYS A 279 16.96 0.18 29.87
C LYS A 279 16.31 -0.72 28.82
N ARG A 280 16.71 -0.58 27.54
CA ARG A 280 16.00 -1.21 26.42
C ARG A 280 16.55 -2.56 26.00
N VAL A 281 17.87 -2.74 26.10
CA VAL A 281 18.54 -3.97 25.65
C VAL A 281 18.80 -4.90 26.81
N VAL A 282 19.28 -4.40 27.95
CA VAL A 282 19.58 -5.20 29.13
C VAL A 282 18.31 -5.50 29.92
N HIS A 283 17.60 -4.46 30.38
CA HIS A 283 16.40 -4.62 31.21
C HIS A 283 15.12 -4.88 30.43
N LYS A 284 15.14 -4.73 29.10
CA LYS A 284 13.98 -4.92 28.21
C LYS A 284 12.75 -4.12 28.64
N GLU A 285 12.96 -2.97 29.28
CA GLU A 285 11.86 -2.10 29.68
C GLU A 285 11.01 -1.70 28.45
N PRO A 286 9.68 -1.68 28.54
CA PRO A 286 8.83 -1.23 27.44
C PRO A 286 9.14 0.23 27.08
N LYS A 287 8.95 0.62 25.80
CA LYS A 287 9.08 2.02 25.40
C LYS A 287 8.20 2.88 26.29
N GLY A 288 8.82 3.75 27.08
CA GLY A 288 8.08 4.78 27.79
C GLY A 288 7.41 5.70 26.76
N HIS A 289 6.16 6.05 27.02
CA HIS A 289 5.52 7.11 26.31
C HIS A 289 5.86 8.44 26.99
N TRP A 290 6.11 9.43 26.15
CA TRP A 290 6.14 10.80 26.65
C TRP A 290 4.72 11.20 27.00
N ILE A 291 4.34 10.93 28.23
CA ILE A 291 2.97 11.15 28.73
C ILE A 291 2.68 12.64 28.87
N CYS A 292 3.71 13.48 28.97
CA CYS A 292 3.54 14.91 29.01
C CYS A 292 4.69 15.64 28.31
N LYS A 293 4.42 16.85 27.87
CA LYS A 293 5.41 17.74 27.27
C LYS A 293 6.58 18.05 28.22
N ARG A 294 6.40 17.83 29.53
CA ARG A 294 7.41 18.09 30.55
C ARG A 294 8.66 17.22 30.37
N ASP A 295 8.49 15.94 30.08
CA ASP A 295 9.66 15.03 29.89
C ASP A 295 10.48 15.42 28.67
N LEU A 296 9.83 15.83 27.58
CA LEU A 296 10.48 16.35 26.41
C LEU A 296 11.22 17.65 26.71
N TYR A 297 10.62 18.54 27.46
CA TYR A 297 11.21 19.79 27.91
C TYR A 297 12.46 19.53 28.75
N ASP A 298 12.39 18.64 29.74
CA ASP A 298 13.53 18.33 30.62
C ASP A 298 14.65 17.62 29.88
N TRP A 299 14.31 16.75 28.91
CA TRP A 299 15.32 16.14 28.04
C TRP A 299 16.02 17.21 27.17
N TRP A 300 15.26 18.08 26.53
CA TRP A 300 15.81 19.14 25.69
C TRP A 300 16.66 20.13 26.49
N LYS A 301 16.23 20.49 27.69
CA LYS A 301 16.98 21.32 28.61
C LYS A 301 18.33 20.70 28.99
N ARG A 302 18.37 19.39 29.24
CA ARG A 302 19.64 18.67 29.47
C ARG A 302 20.56 18.74 28.25
N LYS A 303 20.01 18.52 27.05
CA LYS A 303 20.75 18.61 25.79
C LYS A 303 21.35 20.01 25.59
N ILE A 304 20.55 21.04 25.76
CA ILE A 304 21.04 22.46 25.63
C ILE A 304 22.16 22.73 26.62
N ARG A 305 22.05 22.27 27.86
CA ARG A 305 23.10 22.45 28.86
C ARG A 305 24.41 21.76 28.49
N ALA A 306 24.33 20.60 27.90
CA ALA A 306 25.49 19.76 27.55
C ALA A 306 26.15 20.21 26.23
N GLU A 307 25.37 20.59 25.24
CA GLU A 307 25.83 20.72 23.85
C GLU A 307 25.77 22.13 23.27
N ALA A 308 24.98 23.06 23.87
CA ALA A 308 24.86 24.39 23.32
C ALA A 308 26.08 25.26 23.62
N VAL A 309 26.65 25.86 22.58
CA VAL A 309 27.75 26.80 22.69
C VAL A 309 27.32 28.15 23.29
N VAL A 310 28.27 28.91 23.83
CA VAL A 310 28.01 30.23 24.36
C VAL A 310 27.40 31.13 23.27
N GLY A 311 26.34 31.84 23.61
CA GLY A 311 25.59 32.71 22.68
C GLY A 311 24.36 32.01 22.03
N HIS A 312 24.32 30.68 21.90
CA HIS A 312 23.20 29.99 21.29
C HIS A 312 22.17 29.46 22.29
N ARG A 313 22.44 29.44 23.59
CA ARG A 313 21.56 28.89 24.62
C ARG A 313 20.19 29.58 24.67
N TYR A 314 20.15 30.88 24.50
CA TYR A 314 18.90 31.65 24.47
C TYR A 314 18.03 31.22 23.27
N TYR A 315 18.63 31.17 22.07
CA TYR A 315 17.94 30.72 20.87
C TYR A 315 17.38 29.29 21.01
N CYS A 316 18.18 28.37 21.53
CA CYS A 316 17.74 26.98 21.77
C CYS A 316 16.57 26.88 22.78
N LEU A 317 16.51 27.78 23.78
CA LEU A 317 15.42 27.84 24.74
C LEU A 317 14.14 28.45 24.16
N MET A 318 14.26 29.37 23.22
CA MET A 318 13.10 29.97 22.53
C MET A 318 12.44 29.03 21.53
N MET A 319 13.13 27.97 21.13
CA MET A 319 12.58 26.93 20.23
C MET A 319 11.88 25.77 20.95
N LEU A 320 11.80 25.82 22.27
CA LEU A 320 11.03 24.91 23.12
C LEU A 320 9.56 25.31 23.19
#